data_73f4e11bc002840719ce6f45348cee23
#
_entry.id   73f4e11bc002840719ce6f45348cee23
#
_cell.length_a   1.000
_cell.length_b   1.000
_cell.length_c   1.000
_cell.angle_alpha   90.00
_cell.angle_beta   90.00
_cell.angle_gamma   90.00
#
_symmetry.space_group_name_H-M   'P 1'
#
loop_
_entity.id
_entity.type
_entity.pdbx_description
1 polymer ?
#
loop_
_entity_poly.entity_id
_entity_poly.type
_entity_poly.pdbx_seq_one_letter_code
_entity_poly.pdbx_strand_id
1 'polypeptide(L)'
;LDDAVIQPAGYDEAALPDIAAAAERPSAETDDRPDILLILSESLYDFSLVTDLQADAELMPVINALPNAVRGHTVSANVGGGTNVTEYEMLTSNSPMLVPTVTPFNGLDFSDANSVVGYLKSLGYTTMAAHPYAASNYNRDVVWQQLGFDETHFMQDFPTQETYGARPYQTDSATYRDWQTLYEAMPADKPRFSFLVSIQTHGDYTMNDDTQNIVHAATDYGAFDHTMDEYLSCVQMSDAAFGELCGYFTDLYARTGRKVIVAMAGDHAPSFVAHVSDPALGQGSELTFLQRSTPFVIWANYPLPHADAAQNPADPLNRMDMVMLTPTLLEQAGLPLSDYYRYLLTLKDAAPVVTGTQDYTLPDGSAAAFGEDAARDSLVRGYFDLEYNNI
;
A
#
# COMPACT_ATOMS: atom_id res chain seq x y z
N LEU A 1 23.76 13.95 2.04
CA LEU A 1 22.98 12.73 1.74
C LEU A 1 23.68 11.47 2.26
N ASP A 2 25.02 11.38 2.16
CA ASP A 2 25.80 10.19 2.59
C ASP A 2 25.62 9.81 4.07
N ASP A 3 25.23 10.75 4.94
CA ASP A 3 24.99 10.50 6.36
C ASP A 3 23.52 10.06 6.68
N ALA A 4 22.62 10.11 5.71
CA ALA A 4 21.21 9.78 5.91
C ALA A 4 20.91 8.31 5.66
N VAL A 5 21.72 7.62 4.84
CA VAL A 5 21.54 6.22 4.47
C VAL A 5 22.52 5.34 5.26
N ILE A 6 21.99 4.30 5.91
CA ILE A 6 22.80 3.36 6.70
C ILE A 6 23.26 2.22 5.79
N GLN A 7 24.55 2.08 5.61
CA GLN A 7 25.12 0.92 4.92
C GLN A 7 24.97 -0.35 5.77
N PRO A 8 24.41 -1.43 5.23
CA PRO A 8 24.34 -2.72 5.92
C PRO A 8 25.72 -3.24 6.33
N ALA A 9 25.79 -3.89 7.50
CA ALA A 9 27.04 -4.47 7.98
C ALA A 9 27.49 -5.61 7.05
N GLY A 10 28.70 -5.49 6.51
CA GLY A 10 29.27 -6.49 5.59
C GLY A 10 28.82 -6.32 4.13
N TYR A 11 28.19 -5.21 3.78
CA TYR A 11 27.83 -4.90 2.40
C TYR A 11 29.03 -5.03 1.46
N ASP A 12 28.84 -5.75 0.36
CA ASP A 12 29.82 -5.93 -0.72
C ASP A 12 29.10 -5.79 -2.07
N GLU A 13 29.35 -4.71 -2.75
CA GLU A 13 28.78 -4.43 -4.08
C GLU A 13 29.07 -5.55 -5.09
N ALA A 14 30.26 -6.19 -4.98
CA ALA A 14 30.63 -7.29 -5.87
C ALA A 14 29.78 -8.55 -5.67
N ALA A 15 29.14 -8.71 -4.51
CA ALA A 15 28.26 -9.83 -4.21
C ALA A 15 26.81 -9.65 -4.73
N LEU A 16 26.41 -8.43 -5.11
CA LEU A 16 25.01 -8.14 -5.50
C LEU A 16 24.48 -9.01 -6.65
N PRO A 17 25.24 -9.32 -7.72
CA PRO A 17 24.76 -10.21 -8.77
C PRO A 17 24.45 -11.63 -8.26
N ASP A 18 25.28 -12.16 -7.36
CA ASP A 18 25.08 -13.49 -6.78
C ASP A 18 23.89 -13.48 -5.81
N ILE A 19 23.71 -12.40 -5.04
CA ILE A 19 22.54 -12.21 -4.17
C ILE A 19 21.26 -12.17 -5.02
N ALA A 20 21.22 -11.35 -6.05
CA ALA A 20 20.07 -11.26 -6.95
C ALA A 20 19.75 -12.58 -7.68
N ALA A 21 20.79 -13.34 -8.04
CA ALA A 21 20.67 -14.66 -8.67
C ALA A 21 20.09 -15.73 -7.73
N ALA A 22 20.09 -15.52 -6.42
CA ALA A 22 19.45 -16.40 -5.44
C ALA A 22 17.91 -16.33 -5.48
N ALA A 23 17.32 -15.43 -6.29
CA ALA A 23 15.88 -15.35 -6.49
C ALA A 23 15.36 -16.60 -7.22
N GLU A 24 14.55 -17.41 -6.53
CA GLU A 24 13.99 -18.64 -7.09
C GLU A 24 12.69 -18.39 -7.88
N ARG A 25 12.05 -17.23 -7.70
CA ARG A 25 10.77 -16.90 -8.33
C ARG A 25 10.92 -16.76 -9.85
N PRO A 26 10.10 -17.46 -10.65
CA PRO A 26 10.14 -17.28 -12.10
C PRO A 26 9.58 -15.91 -12.49
N SER A 27 10.04 -15.40 -13.63
CA SER A 27 9.46 -14.23 -14.29
C SER A 27 8.50 -14.70 -15.40
N ALA A 28 7.36 -14.02 -15.56
CA ALA A 28 6.46 -14.28 -16.67
C ALA A 28 7.06 -13.77 -17.99
N GLU A 29 6.76 -14.49 -19.07
CA GLU A 29 7.14 -14.10 -20.44
C GLU A 29 5.85 -13.84 -21.25
N THR A 30 5.15 -12.75 -20.90
CA THR A 30 3.91 -12.39 -21.60
C THR A 30 3.98 -10.97 -22.15
N ASP A 31 3.35 -10.78 -23.30
CA ASP A 31 3.13 -9.45 -23.90
C ASP A 31 1.80 -8.83 -23.44
N ASP A 32 1.00 -9.55 -22.65
CA ASP A 32 -0.22 -9.01 -22.07
C ASP A 32 0.14 -7.95 -21.02
N ARG A 33 -0.38 -6.75 -21.21
CA ARG A 33 -0.07 -5.56 -20.41
C ARG A 33 -1.37 -4.94 -19.92
N PRO A 34 -1.94 -5.45 -18.81
CA PRO A 34 -3.12 -4.81 -18.24
C PRO A 34 -2.75 -3.40 -17.76
N ASP A 35 -3.72 -2.50 -17.72
CA ASP A 35 -3.54 -1.26 -16.98
C ASP A 35 -3.42 -1.56 -15.49
N ILE A 36 -2.62 -0.77 -14.80
CA ILE A 36 -2.33 -0.93 -13.37
C ILE A 36 -2.75 0.33 -12.63
N LEU A 37 -3.58 0.18 -11.62
CA LEU A 37 -3.89 1.22 -10.66
C LEU A 37 -3.40 0.79 -9.28
N LEU A 38 -2.52 1.59 -8.69
CA LEU A 38 -2.01 1.42 -7.34
C LEU A 38 -2.56 2.55 -6.47
N ILE A 39 -3.38 2.21 -5.48
CA ILE A 39 -4.06 3.17 -4.60
C ILE A 39 -3.47 3.07 -3.21
N LEU A 40 -3.08 4.22 -2.67
CA LEU A 40 -2.79 4.41 -1.27
C LEU A 40 -3.98 5.11 -0.61
N SER A 41 -4.72 4.36 0.20
CA SER A 41 -5.93 4.86 0.86
C SER A 41 -5.57 5.46 2.22
N GLU A 42 -5.81 6.75 2.36
CA GLU A 42 -5.50 7.52 3.57
C GLU A 42 -6.15 6.90 4.80
N SER A 43 -5.31 6.55 5.79
CA SER A 43 -5.68 6.02 7.11
C SER A 43 -6.68 4.85 7.09
N LEU A 44 -6.73 4.06 6.02
CA LEU A 44 -7.61 2.88 5.95
C LEU A 44 -7.06 1.78 6.87
N TYR A 45 -7.81 1.47 7.92
CA TYR A 45 -7.39 0.53 8.96
C TYR A 45 -8.58 -0.25 9.52
N ASP A 46 -8.33 -1.50 9.91
CA ASP A 46 -9.31 -2.37 10.54
C ASP A 46 -9.11 -2.43 12.06
N PHE A 47 -9.94 -1.70 12.80
CA PHE A 47 -9.87 -1.67 14.27
C PHE A 47 -10.19 -3.02 14.92
N SER A 48 -10.84 -3.95 14.23
CA SER A 48 -11.08 -5.29 14.79
C SER A 48 -9.79 -6.07 15.08
N LEU A 49 -8.66 -5.61 14.52
CA LEU A 49 -7.34 -6.17 14.82
C LEU A 49 -6.86 -5.88 16.24
N VAL A 50 -7.30 -4.77 16.82
CA VAL A 50 -6.75 -4.25 18.09
C VAL A 50 -7.79 -4.00 19.16
N THR A 51 -9.07 -4.16 18.86
CA THR A 51 -10.18 -3.99 19.84
C THR A 51 -11.36 -4.88 19.47
N ASP A 52 -12.19 -5.24 20.44
CA ASP A 52 -13.47 -5.91 20.18
C ASP A 52 -14.48 -4.89 19.65
N LEU A 53 -14.31 -4.53 18.38
CA LEU A 53 -15.14 -3.55 17.70
C LEU A 53 -16.51 -4.14 17.35
N GLN A 54 -17.55 -3.52 17.91
CA GLN A 54 -18.93 -3.72 17.48
C GLN A 54 -19.47 -2.41 16.92
N ALA A 55 -20.07 -2.43 15.75
CA ALA A 55 -20.64 -1.28 15.08
C ALA A 55 -22.04 -1.61 14.53
N ASP A 56 -22.85 -0.58 14.28
CA ASP A 56 -24.20 -0.70 13.73
C ASP A 56 -24.23 -0.99 12.21
N ALA A 57 -23.05 -1.02 11.56
CA ALA A 57 -22.89 -1.37 10.15
C ALA A 57 -21.61 -2.17 9.91
N GLU A 58 -21.58 -2.97 8.85
CA GLU A 58 -20.36 -3.59 8.34
C GLU A 58 -19.46 -2.51 7.71
N LEU A 59 -18.17 -2.52 8.04
CA LEU A 59 -17.28 -1.40 7.70
C LEU A 59 -16.66 -1.52 6.31
N MET A 60 -16.25 -2.73 5.92
CA MET A 60 -15.54 -3.00 4.67
C MET A 60 -16.15 -4.17 3.90
N PRO A 61 -17.48 -4.16 3.63
CA PRO A 61 -18.15 -5.29 2.97
C PRO A 61 -17.62 -5.54 1.56
N VAL A 62 -17.22 -4.50 0.84
CA VAL A 62 -16.66 -4.62 -0.53
C VAL A 62 -15.29 -5.27 -0.47
N ILE A 63 -14.34 -4.71 0.27
CA ILE A 63 -12.98 -5.26 0.39
C ILE A 63 -13.03 -6.72 0.87
N ASN A 64 -13.89 -7.03 1.84
CA ASN A 64 -13.97 -8.36 2.43
C ASN A 64 -14.59 -9.42 1.52
N ALA A 65 -15.53 -9.05 0.64
CA ALA A 65 -16.32 -9.99 -0.16
C ALA A 65 -16.09 -9.90 -1.68
N LEU A 66 -15.25 -8.95 -2.17
CA LEU A 66 -15.01 -8.77 -3.60
C LEU A 66 -14.46 -10.07 -4.22
N PRO A 67 -15.13 -10.65 -5.23
CA PRO A 67 -14.65 -11.87 -5.88
C PRO A 67 -13.43 -11.58 -6.75
N ASN A 68 -12.67 -12.62 -7.10
CA ASN A 68 -11.48 -12.49 -7.96
C ASN A 68 -10.45 -11.52 -7.38
N ALA A 69 -10.18 -11.63 -6.07
CA ALA A 69 -9.27 -10.73 -5.36
C ALA A 69 -8.30 -11.50 -4.46
N VAL A 70 -7.12 -10.96 -4.32
CA VAL A 70 -6.16 -11.30 -3.25
C VAL A 70 -6.28 -10.24 -2.17
N ARG A 71 -6.37 -10.63 -0.92
CA ARG A 71 -6.49 -9.70 0.20
C ARG A 71 -5.68 -10.14 1.41
N GLY A 72 -5.40 -9.22 2.29
CA GLY A 72 -4.66 -9.44 3.52
C GLY A 72 -4.30 -8.12 4.19
N HIS A 73 -3.20 -8.11 4.92
CA HIS A 73 -2.71 -6.93 5.61
C HIS A 73 -1.25 -6.67 5.26
N THR A 74 -0.93 -5.42 4.96
CA THR A 74 0.45 -4.95 4.82
C THR A 74 0.92 -4.35 6.14
N VAL A 75 2.16 -4.63 6.52
CA VAL A 75 2.78 -3.99 7.68
C VAL A 75 3.45 -2.71 7.21
N SER A 76 2.92 -1.56 7.63
CA SER A 76 3.45 -0.24 7.33
C SER A 76 4.53 0.17 8.32
N ALA A 77 5.47 0.99 7.89
CA ALA A 77 6.50 1.54 8.77
C ALA A 77 5.94 2.50 9.82
N ASN A 78 4.80 3.14 9.55
CA ASN A 78 4.26 4.24 10.32
C ASN A 78 2.90 3.97 10.96
N VAL A 79 2.57 4.80 11.95
CA VAL A 79 1.25 4.92 12.58
C VAL A 79 0.93 6.41 12.74
N GLY A 80 -0.28 6.82 12.41
CA GLY A 80 -0.78 8.16 12.68
C GLY A 80 -0.21 9.28 11.81
N GLY A 81 0.32 8.95 10.64
CA GLY A 81 0.86 9.90 9.68
C GLY A 81 2.11 9.37 8.97
N GLY A 82 2.67 10.19 8.07
CA GLY A 82 3.84 9.80 7.28
C GLY A 82 3.47 9.01 6.02
N THR A 83 2.37 9.35 5.38
CA THR A 83 1.90 8.76 4.11
C THR A 83 3.02 8.64 3.08
N ASN A 84 3.90 9.63 2.99
CA ASN A 84 5.04 9.63 2.09
C ASN A 84 6.09 8.54 2.38
N VAL A 85 6.15 8.02 3.60
CA VAL A 85 7.01 6.85 3.91
C VAL A 85 6.40 5.61 3.28
N THR A 86 5.09 5.45 3.37
CA THR A 86 4.39 4.33 2.70
C THR A 86 4.41 4.48 1.17
N GLU A 87 4.33 5.71 0.65
CA GLU A 87 4.57 5.96 -0.78
C GLU A 87 5.96 5.49 -1.22
N TYR A 88 6.99 5.78 -0.41
CA TYR A 88 8.35 5.32 -0.64
C TYR A 88 8.41 3.78 -0.67
N GLU A 89 7.83 3.10 0.32
CA GLU A 89 7.76 1.63 0.36
C GLU A 89 7.06 1.06 -0.90
N MET A 90 5.94 1.64 -1.32
CA MET A 90 5.17 1.15 -2.48
C MET A 90 5.86 1.43 -3.82
N LEU A 91 6.45 2.61 -3.99
CA LEU A 91 7.02 3.04 -5.28
C LEU A 91 8.42 2.50 -5.53
N THR A 92 9.20 2.24 -4.47
CA THR A 92 10.58 1.75 -4.60
C THR A 92 10.76 0.31 -4.15
N SER A 93 9.82 -0.24 -3.36
CA SER A 93 9.97 -1.49 -2.62
C SER A 93 11.18 -1.50 -1.67
N ASN A 94 11.62 -0.33 -1.24
CA ASN A 94 12.65 -0.14 -0.24
C ASN A 94 12.01 0.17 1.13
N SER A 95 12.65 -0.31 2.19
CA SER A 95 12.22 -0.05 3.57
C SER A 95 12.83 1.26 4.10
N PRO A 96 12.12 2.03 4.92
CA PRO A 96 12.70 3.21 5.57
C PRO A 96 13.75 2.85 6.65
N MET A 97 14.01 1.57 6.91
CA MET A 97 14.98 1.14 7.93
C MET A 97 16.41 1.57 7.63
N LEU A 98 16.78 1.70 6.35
CA LEU A 98 18.11 2.20 5.97
C LEU A 98 18.19 3.73 5.94
N VAL A 99 17.08 4.44 6.16
CA VAL A 99 17.02 5.92 6.19
C VAL A 99 16.32 6.46 7.46
N PRO A 100 16.70 5.98 8.67
CA PRO A 100 15.93 6.23 9.89
C PRO A 100 15.99 7.67 10.39
N THR A 101 16.90 8.48 9.87
CA THR A 101 17.14 9.86 10.34
C THR A 101 16.43 10.93 9.52
N VAL A 102 15.84 10.53 8.39
CA VAL A 102 15.14 11.45 7.46
C VAL A 102 13.83 10.83 6.98
N THR A 103 12.89 11.69 6.67
CA THR A 103 11.71 11.29 5.91
C THR A 103 12.13 11.12 4.45
N PRO A 104 11.92 9.97 3.79
CA PRO A 104 12.48 9.71 2.46
C PRO A 104 12.24 10.85 1.45
N PHE A 105 11.01 11.33 1.29
CA PHE A 105 10.68 12.40 0.33
C PHE A 105 11.33 13.76 0.63
N ASN A 106 11.79 14.00 1.86
CA ASN A 106 12.48 15.23 2.24
C ASN A 106 14.01 15.08 2.30
N GLY A 107 14.52 13.84 2.29
CA GLY A 107 15.92 13.57 2.56
C GLY A 107 16.68 12.85 1.45
N LEU A 108 15.98 12.26 0.47
CA LEU A 108 16.59 11.51 -0.64
C LEU A 108 16.39 12.23 -1.97
N ASP A 109 17.26 11.94 -2.93
CA ASP A 109 17.10 12.28 -4.35
C ASP A 109 16.63 11.02 -5.10
N PHE A 110 15.52 11.12 -5.81
CA PHE A 110 14.90 10.01 -6.52
C PHE A 110 15.21 9.98 -8.01
N SER A 111 16.07 10.85 -8.51
CA SER A 111 16.35 10.99 -9.95
C SER A 111 16.94 9.72 -10.58
N ASP A 112 17.71 8.96 -9.79
CA ASP A 112 18.32 7.69 -10.21
C ASP A 112 17.74 6.48 -9.42
N ALA A 113 16.67 6.70 -8.64
CA ALA A 113 16.10 5.66 -7.80
C ALA A 113 15.48 4.52 -8.62
N ASN A 114 15.74 3.28 -8.22
CA ASN A 114 15.02 2.13 -8.74
C ASN A 114 13.56 2.18 -8.24
N SER A 115 12.61 2.24 -9.17
CA SER A 115 11.20 2.40 -8.84
C SER A 115 10.28 1.62 -9.79
N VAL A 116 9.05 1.35 -9.32
CA VAL A 116 8.02 0.76 -10.18
C VAL A 116 7.67 1.67 -11.36
N VAL A 117 7.80 2.98 -11.19
CA VAL A 117 7.56 3.96 -12.27
C VAL A 117 8.54 3.74 -13.42
N GLY A 118 9.85 3.78 -13.13
CA GLY A 118 10.90 3.53 -14.13
C GLY A 118 10.79 2.13 -14.72
N TYR A 119 10.50 1.13 -13.90
CA TYR A 119 10.33 -0.25 -14.36
C TYR A 119 9.17 -0.41 -15.35
N LEU A 120 7.98 0.09 -15.02
CA LEU A 120 6.82 0.00 -15.91
C LEU A 120 6.99 0.84 -17.18
N LYS A 121 7.66 1.99 -17.12
CA LYS A 121 8.05 2.75 -18.33
C LYS A 121 8.95 1.92 -19.24
N SER A 122 9.90 1.16 -18.70
CA SER A 122 10.73 0.25 -19.49
C SER A 122 9.94 -0.85 -20.21
N LEU A 123 8.76 -1.21 -19.67
CA LEU A 123 7.81 -2.13 -20.28
C LEU A 123 6.80 -1.45 -21.23
N GLY A 124 6.93 -0.14 -21.47
CA GLY A 124 6.10 0.61 -22.42
C GLY A 124 4.86 1.27 -21.83
N TYR A 125 4.70 1.30 -20.50
CA TYR A 125 3.60 2.00 -19.85
C TYR A 125 3.75 3.51 -19.95
N THR A 126 2.60 4.21 -20.08
CA THR A 126 2.48 5.62 -19.68
C THR A 126 2.10 5.70 -18.22
N THR A 127 2.62 6.71 -17.52
CA THR A 127 2.56 6.78 -16.06
C THR A 127 1.96 8.08 -15.56
N MET A 128 1.08 8.00 -14.56
CA MET A 128 0.42 9.13 -13.93
C MET A 128 0.42 8.97 -12.42
N ALA A 129 0.69 10.05 -11.68
CA ALA A 129 0.47 10.11 -10.24
C ALA A 129 -0.57 11.19 -9.92
N ALA A 130 -1.44 10.93 -8.94
CA ALA A 130 -2.55 11.82 -8.62
C ALA A 130 -2.83 11.87 -7.10
N HIS A 131 -3.14 13.07 -6.60
CA HIS A 131 -3.52 13.31 -5.21
C HIS A 131 -4.43 14.53 -5.08
N PRO A 132 -5.65 14.43 -4.54
CA PRO A 132 -6.61 15.53 -4.47
C PRO A 132 -6.27 16.54 -3.35
N TYR A 133 -5.00 16.86 -3.17
CA TYR A 133 -4.52 17.82 -2.18
C TYR A 133 -3.33 18.62 -2.70
N ALA A 134 -2.70 19.45 -1.83
CA ALA A 134 -1.62 20.36 -2.21
C ALA A 134 -0.37 19.61 -2.71
N ALA A 135 0.14 20.00 -3.87
CA ALA A 135 1.31 19.41 -4.52
C ALA A 135 2.58 19.47 -3.65
N SER A 136 2.75 20.56 -2.89
CA SER A 136 3.90 20.76 -2.01
C SER A 136 3.86 19.92 -0.73
N ASN A 137 2.74 19.25 -0.44
CA ASN A 137 2.66 18.37 0.72
C ASN A 137 3.61 17.19 0.51
N TYR A 138 4.55 16.99 1.45
CA TYR A 138 5.64 16.02 1.36
C TYR A 138 6.52 16.15 0.10
N ASN A 139 6.62 17.35 -0.52
CA ASN A 139 7.39 17.58 -1.75
C ASN A 139 6.98 16.65 -2.93
N ARG A 140 5.72 16.20 -2.99
CA ARG A 140 5.26 15.26 -4.03
C ARG A 140 5.48 15.78 -5.45
N ASP A 141 5.28 17.07 -5.67
CA ASP A 141 5.55 17.74 -6.95
C ASP A 141 6.99 17.54 -7.44
N VAL A 142 7.97 17.55 -6.55
CA VAL A 142 9.38 17.31 -6.87
C VAL A 142 9.67 15.81 -6.98
N VAL A 143 9.27 15.03 -5.96
CA VAL A 143 9.61 13.60 -5.87
C VAL A 143 8.97 12.80 -7.00
N TRP A 144 7.71 13.04 -7.33
CA TRP A 144 7.04 12.32 -8.41
C TRP A 144 7.64 12.64 -9.80
N GLN A 145 8.15 13.87 -9.99
CA GLN A 145 8.92 14.21 -11.18
C GLN A 145 10.28 13.48 -11.23
N GLN A 146 10.98 13.41 -10.10
CA GLN A 146 12.25 12.68 -10.00
C GLN A 146 12.06 11.18 -10.26
N LEU A 147 10.98 10.57 -9.74
CA LEU A 147 10.60 9.17 -10.04
C LEU A 147 10.23 8.93 -11.50
N GLY A 148 9.99 10.00 -12.27
CA GLY A 148 9.81 9.95 -13.72
C GLY A 148 8.36 9.69 -14.16
N PHE A 149 7.34 10.01 -13.35
CA PHE A 149 5.95 10.02 -13.83
C PHE A 149 5.80 10.96 -15.03
N ASP A 150 5.07 10.53 -16.05
CA ASP A 150 4.81 11.34 -17.25
C ASP A 150 3.85 12.48 -16.96
N GLU A 151 2.88 12.26 -16.06
CA GLU A 151 1.88 13.24 -15.63
C GLU A 151 1.71 13.21 -14.11
N THR A 152 1.52 14.38 -13.50
CA THR A 152 1.21 14.51 -12.08
C THR A 152 0.03 15.46 -11.88
N HIS A 153 -0.96 15.03 -11.10
CA HIS A 153 -2.21 15.75 -10.89
C HIS A 153 -2.46 15.98 -9.39
N PHE A 154 -2.86 17.21 -9.05
CA PHE A 154 -3.07 17.62 -7.68
C PHE A 154 -4.44 18.31 -7.52
N MET A 155 -4.69 18.92 -6.37
CA MET A 155 -6.00 19.49 -5.98
C MET A 155 -6.73 20.25 -7.10
N GLN A 156 -6.02 21.03 -7.92
CA GLN A 156 -6.61 21.81 -9.02
C GLN A 156 -7.19 20.94 -10.15
N ASP A 157 -6.75 19.69 -10.25
CA ASP A 157 -7.20 18.72 -11.25
C ASP A 157 -8.38 17.87 -10.77
N PHE A 158 -8.85 18.12 -9.54
CA PHE A 158 -9.98 17.44 -8.88
C PHE A 158 -11.12 18.44 -8.62
N PRO A 159 -11.91 18.78 -9.66
CA PRO A 159 -12.87 19.87 -9.60
C PRO A 159 -14.14 19.58 -8.81
N THR A 160 -14.46 18.31 -8.52
CA THR A 160 -15.71 17.94 -7.86
C THR A 160 -15.83 18.50 -6.45
N GLN A 161 -14.72 18.49 -5.67
CA GLN A 161 -14.62 19.07 -4.32
C GLN A 161 -15.77 18.69 -3.37
N GLU A 162 -16.31 17.48 -3.52
CA GLU A 162 -17.33 16.94 -2.64
C GLU A 162 -16.71 16.50 -1.31
N THR A 163 -17.29 16.95 -0.20
CA THR A 163 -16.78 16.68 1.14
C THR A 163 -17.81 15.94 1.99
N TYR A 164 -17.36 15.32 3.07
CA TYR A 164 -18.22 14.63 4.03
C TYR A 164 -18.46 15.49 5.28
N GLY A 165 -19.68 15.99 5.43
CA GLY A 165 -20.03 16.84 6.56
C GLY A 165 -19.20 18.13 6.64
N ALA A 166 -18.60 18.40 7.79
CA ALA A 166 -17.71 19.55 8.02
C ALA A 166 -16.23 19.26 7.67
N ARG A 167 -15.90 18.05 7.24
CA ARG A 167 -14.53 17.68 6.86
C ARG A 167 -14.09 18.40 5.60
N PRO A 168 -12.85 18.94 5.54
CA PRO A 168 -12.41 19.73 4.38
C PRO A 168 -11.86 18.88 3.24
N TYR A 169 -11.87 17.54 3.39
CA TYR A 169 -11.23 16.61 2.46
C TYR A 169 -12.22 16.11 1.41
N GLN A 170 -11.76 16.02 0.15
CA GLN A 170 -12.56 15.44 -0.92
C GLN A 170 -12.85 13.96 -0.63
N THR A 171 -14.11 13.53 -0.84
CA THR A 171 -14.49 12.12 -0.67
C THR A 171 -13.79 11.22 -1.68
N ASP A 172 -13.58 9.95 -1.33
CA ASP A 172 -12.95 8.98 -2.24
C ASP A 172 -13.84 8.73 -3.48
N SER A 173 -15.17 8.74 -3.33
CA SER A 173 -16.08 8.62 -4.47
C SER A 173 -15.88 9.78 -5.47
N ALA A 174 -15.80 11.02 -4.99
CA ALA A 174 -15.50 12.18 -5.84
C ALA A 174 -14.08 12.11 -6.43
N THR A 175 -13.11 11.69 -5.62
CA THR A 175 -11.72 11.51 -6.05
C THR A 175 -11.64 10.50 -7.20
N TYR A 176 -12.30 9.36 -7.09
CA TYR A 176 -12.29 8.34 -8.15
C TYR A 176 -13.01 8.81 -9.42
N ARG A 177 -14.10 9.58 -9.32
CA ARG A 177 -14.78 10.15 -10.49
C ARG A 177 -13.91 11.17 -11.24
N ASP A 178 -13.24 12.07 -10.53
CA ASP A 178 -12.32 13.03 -11.13
C ASP A 178 -11.11 12.30 -11.74
N TRP A 179 -10.54 11.34 -11.00
CA TRP A 179 -9.43 10.52 -11.47
C TRP A 179 -9.79 9.71 -12.72
N GLN A 180 -11.01 9.18 -12.84
CA GLN A 180 -11.47 8.49 -14.06
C GLN A 180 -11.35 9.37 -15.30
N THR A 181 -11.65 10.66 -15.18
CA THR A 181 -11.51 11.63 -16.28
C THR A 181 -10.04 11.77 -16.70
N LEU A 182 -9.12 11.85 -15.73
CA LEU A 182 -7.67 11.91 -15.98
C LEU A 182 -7.17 10.60 -16.61
N TYR A 183 -7.60 9.47 -16.08
CA TYR A 183 -7.25 8.15 -16.60
C TYR A 183 -7.75 7.96 -18.05
N GLU A 184 -8.95 8.39 -18.38
CA GLU A 184 -9.50 8.30 -19.74
C GLU A 184 -8.76 9.19 -20.73
N ALA A 185 -8.15 10.29 -20.28
CA ALA A 185 -7.32 11.17 -21.09
C ALA A 185 -5.93 10.61 -21.41
N MET A 186 -5.44 9.62 -20.65
CA MET A 186 -4.15 8.95 -20.93
C MET A 186 -4.19 8.25 -22.30
N PRO A 187 -3.03 8.10 -23.00
CA PRO A 187 -2.94 7.42 -24.30
C PRO A 187 -3.64 6.04 -24.29
N ALA A 188 -4.55 5.83 -25.23
CA ALA A 188 -5.36 4.61 -25.29
C ALA A 188 -4.63 3.42 -25.95
N ASP A 189 -3.59 3.69 -26.73
CA ASP A 189 -2.77 2.73 -27.47
C ASP A 189 -1.61 2.13 -26.65
N LYS A 190 -1.46 2.59 -25.40
CA LYS A 190 -0.45 2.10 -24.47
C LYS A 190 -1.08 1.55 -23.20
N PRO A 191 -0.41 0.63 -22.49
CA PRO A 191 -0.81 0.29 -21.14
C PRO A 191 -0.55 1.47 -20.20
N ARG A 192 -1.37 1.59 -19.18
CA ARG A 192 -1.38 2.73 -18.24
C ARG A 192 -1.00 2.28 -16.85
N PHE A 193 -0.13 3.01 -16.21
CA PHE A 193 0.11 2.90 -14.77
C PHE A 193 -0.33 4.19 -14.09
N SER A 194 -1.19 4.08 -13.09
CA SER A 194 -1.57 5.20 -12.25
C SER A 194 -1.31 4.89 -10.78
N PHE A 195 -0.69 5.83 -10.09
CA PHE A 195 -0.56 5.87 -8.64
C PHE A 195 -1.50 6.94 -8.09
N LEU A 196 -2.39 6.57 -7.18
CA LEU A 196 -3.39 7.46 -6.60
C LEU A 196 -3.31 7.43 -5.07
N VAL A 197 -3.11 8.59 -4.46
CA VAL A 197 -3.17 8.76 -3.00
C VAL A 197 -4.47 9.47 -2.66
N SER A 198 -5.35 8.86 -1.85
CA SER A 198 -6.60 9.47 -1.41
C SER A 198 -6.39 10.43 -0.22
N ILE A 199 -7.44 11.09 0.27
CA ILE A 199 -7.36 12.05 1.37
C ILE A 199 -8.58 12.00 2.30
N GLN A 200 -9.68 11.35 1.91
CA GLN A 200 -10.95 11.42 2.64
C GLN A 200 -10.81 11.14 4.13
N THR A 201 -10.08 10.09 4.47
CA THR A 201 -9.98 9.59 5.86
C THR A 201 -8.83 10.22 6.66
N HIS A 202 -8.28 11.36 6.19
CA HIS A 202 -7.24 12.10 6.92
C HIS A 202 -7.77 12.66 8.26
N GLY A 203 -6.99 12.55 9.36
CA GLY A 203 -7.33 13.16 10.68
C GLY A 203 -7.51 14.68 10.62
N ASP A 204 -8.11 15.35 11.62
CA ASP A 204 -8.74 14.79 12.81
C ASP A 204 -10.13 14.22 12.53
N TYR A 205 -10.68 13.43 13.48
CA TYR A 205 -12.00 12.80 13.39
C TYR A 205 -12.94 13.39 14.45
N THR A 206 -12.99 14.71 14.53
CA THR A 206 -13.83 15.51 15.46
C THR A 206 -14.41 16.73 14.75
N MET A 207 -14.54 16.66 13.43
CA MET A 207 -14.99 17.79 12.59
C MET A 207 -16.49 17.77 12.35
N ASN A 208 -17.09 16.58 12.27
CA ASN A 208 -18.52 16.39 12.13
C ASN A 208 -19.23 16.49 13.49
N ASP A 209 -20.50 16.81 13.50
CA ASP A 209 -21.34 16.53 14.67
C ASP A 209 -21.89 15.09 14.61
N ASP A 210 -22.39 14.59 15.74
CA ASP A 210 -22.86 13.20 15.85
C ASP A 210 -23.96 12.85 14.83
N THR A 211 -24.74 13.83 14.39
CA THR A 211 -25.84 13.61 13.43
C THR A 211 -25.37 13.44 11.99
N GLN A 212 -24.10 13.78 11.72
CA GLN A 212 -23.49 13.62 10.41
C GLN A 212 -22.81 12.26 10.25
N ASN A 213 -22.46 11.59 11.37
CA ASN A 213 -21.88 10.27 11.33
C ASN A 213 -22.92 9.22 10.89
N ILE A 214 -22.50 8.31 10.03
CA ILE A 214 -23.36 7.28 9.40
C ILE A 214 -23.09 5.89 9.95
N VAL A 215 -22.01 5.72 10.71
CA VAL A 215 -21.66 4.50 11.44
C VAL A 215 -21.39 4.85 12.88
N HIS A 216 -21.92 4.04 13.79
CA HIS A 216 -21.73 4.22 15.23
C HIS A 216 -21.17 2.95 15.86
N ALA A 217 -20.13 3.10 16.65
CA ALA A 217 -19.61 2.01 17.47
C ALA A 217 -20.58 1.71 18.63
N ALA A 218 -20.84 0.43 18.84
CA ALA A 218 -21.55 -0.02 20.03
C ALA A 218 -20.59 -0.32 21.20
N THR A 219 -19.32 -0.50 20.91
CA THR A 219 -18.25 -0.62 21.91
C THR A 219 -17.99 0.76 22.53
N ASP A 220 -17.85 0.80 23.85
CA ASP A 220 -17.54 2.03 24.59
C ASP A 220 -16.04 2.32 24.54
N TYR A 221 -15.67 3.41 23.89
CA TYR A 221 -14.29 3.94 23.79
C TYR A 221 -14.09 5.21 24.65
N GLY A 222 -15.09 5.58 25.45
CA GLY A 222 -15.04 6.72 26.36
C GLY A 222 -14.83 8.04 25.63
N ALA A 223 -13.69 8.71 25.88
CA ALA A 223 -13.39 9.98 25.25
C ALA A 223 -13.20 9.90 23.71
N PHE A 224 -13.08 8.69 23.16
CA PHE A 224 -12.87 8.45 21.72
C PHE A 224 -14.13 7.97 20.99
N ASP A 225 -15.31 7.90 21.64
CA ASP A 225 -16.56 7.45 20.98
C ASP A 225 -16.85 8.27 19.72
N HIS A 226 -16.89 9.60 19.83
CA HIS A 226 -17.13 10.49 18.71
C HIS A 226 -16.05 10.37 17.61
N THR A 227 -14.77 10.29 18.02
CA THR A 227 -13.63 10.11 17.11
C THR A 227 -13.76 8.79 16.33
N MET A 228 -14.17 7.72 17.01
CA MET A 228 -14.37 6.42 16.40
C MET A 228 -15.52 6.47 15.40
N ASP A 229 -16.67 7.01 15.76
CA ASP A 229 -17.85 7.08 14.88
C ASP A 229 -17.57 7.85 13.58
N GLU A 230 -16.91 9.01 13.68
CA GLU A 230 -16.52 9.78 12.48
C GLU A 230 -15.53 9.00 11.64
N TYR A 231 -14.52 8.37 12.25
CA TYR A 231 -13.54 7.55 11.55
C TYR A 231 -14.18 6.35 10.83
N LEU A 232 -15.03 5.57 11.54
CA LEU A 232 -15.71 4.40 10.97
C LEU A 232 -16.62 4.79 9.79
N SER A 233 -17.27 5.95 9.89
CA SER A 233 -18.07 6.49 8.80
C SER A 233 -17.21 6.77 7.55
N CYS A 234 -16.01 7.34 7.72
CA CYS A 234 -15.07 7.55 6.64
C CYS A 234 -14.61 6.23 6.00
N VAL A 235 -14.29 5.22 6.82
CA VAL A 235 -13.87 3.89 6.33
C VAL A 235 -14.97 3.23 5.51
N GLN A 236 -16.22 3.25 5.98
CA GLN A 236 -17.34 2.68 5.23
C GLN A 236 -17.54 3.39 3.88
N MET A 237 -17.42 4.72 3.85
CA MET A 237 -17.51 5.50 2.60
C MET A 237 -16.36 5.16 1.64
N SER A 238 -15.13 4.98 2.13
CA SER A 238 -13.97 4.59 1.32
C SER A 238 -14.17 3.21 0.71
N ASP A 239 -14.67 2.25 1.47
CA ASP A 239 -14.98 0.90 0.98
C ASP A 239 -16.05 0.92 -0.12
N ALA A 240 -17.13 1.68 0.10
CA ALA A 240 -18.20 1.85 -0.89
C ALA A 240 -17.67 2.49 -2.18
N ALA A 241 -16.84 3.54 -2.07
CA ALA A 241 -16.22 4.21 -3.21
C ALA A 241 -15.31 3.25 -4.00
N PHE A 242 -14.57 2.38 -3.32
CA PHE A 242 -13.78 1.34 -3.99
C PHE A 242 -14.67 0.37 -4.78
N GLY A 243 -15.84 0.02 -4.25
CA GLY A 243 -16.84 -0.78 -4.98
C GLY A 243 -17.34 -0.09 -6.25
N GLU A 244 -17.62 1.22 -6.20
CA GLU A 244 -17.98 2.02 -7.37
C GLU A 244 -16.88 2.00 -8.45
N LEU A 245 -15.62 2.13 -8.03
CA LEU A 245 -14.46 2.06 -8.92
C LEU A 245 -14.31 0.68 -9.57
N CYS A 246 -14.48 -0.41 -8.82
CA CYS A 246 -14.50 -1.77 -9.38
C CYS A 246 -15.64 -1.96 -10.39
N GLY A 247 -16.81 -1.38 -10.12
CA GLY A 247 -17.95 -1.35 -11.04
C GLY A 247 -17.61 -0.65 -12.36
N TYR A 248 -17.00 0.53 -12.29
CA TYR A 248 -16.52 1.26 -13.47
C TYR A 248 -15.56 0.43 -14.33
N PHE A 249 -14.59 -0.25 -13.73
CA PHE A 249 -13.65 -1.08 -14.47
C PHE A 249 -14.28 -2.37 -15.02
N THR A 250 -15.27 -2.93 -14.33
CA THR A 250 -16.06 -4.05 -14.83
C THR A 250 -16.82 -3.65 -16.10
N ASP A 251 -17.46 -2.49 -16.11
CA ASP A 251 -18.15 -1.93 -17.27
C ASP A 251 -17.17 -1.56 -18.40
N LEU A 252 -15.99 -1.05 -18.06
CA LEU A 252 -14.95 -0.75 -19.04
C LEU A 252 -14.50 -2.03 -19.77
N TYR A 253 -14.27 -3.10 -19.03
CA TYR A 253 -13.91 -4.41 -19.63
C TYR A 253 -15.02 -4.95 -20.55
N ALA A 254 -16.26 -4.90 -20.09
CA ALA A 254 -17.41 -5.35 -20.88
C ALA A 254 -17.58 -4.58 -22.19
N ARG A 255 -17.28 -3.27 -22.19
CA ARG A 255 -17.41 -2.40 -23.37
C ARG A 255 -16.22 -2.47 -24.32
N THR A 256 -15.02 -2.65 -23.81
CA THR A 256 -13.78 -2.42 -24.57
C THR A 256 -12.80 -3.61 -24.56
N GLY A 257 -12.98 -4.57 -23.66
CA GLY A 257 -11.99 -5.64 -23.40
C GLY A 257 -10.72 -5.15 -22.69
N ARG A 258 -10.66 -3.88 -22.22
CA ARG A 258 -9.49 -3.32 -21.57
C ARG A 258 -9.30 -3.92 -20.19
N LYS A 259 -8.21 -4.63 -20.00
CA LYS A 259 -7.85 -5.27 -18.74
C LYS A 259 -7.27 -4.25 -17.78
N VAL A 260 -7.75 -4.28 -16.55
CA VAL A 260 -7.24 -3.44 -15.45
C VAL A 260 -7.08 -4.27 -14.20
N ILE A 261 -5.94 -4.12 -13.54
CA ILE A 261 -5.67 -4.64 -12.21
C ILE A 261 -5.47 -3.49 -11.24
N VAL A 262 -6.07 -3.60 -10.06
CA VAL A 262 -6.04 -2.58 -9.01
C VAL A 262 -5.47 -3.20 -7.75
N ALA A 263 -4.48 -2.54 -7.15
CA ALA A 263 -4.10 -2.79 -5.76
C ALA A 263 -4.44 -1.56 -4.93
N MET A 264 -5.09 -1.77 -3.78
CA MET A 264 -5.34 -0.73 -2.79
C MET A 264 -4.82 -1.20 -1.43
N ALA A 265 -4.15 -0.32 -0.70
CA ALA A 265 -3.75 -0.56 0.69
C ALA A 265 -3.94 0.71 1.52
N GLY A 266 -4.21 0.54 2.83
CA GLY A 266 -4.14 1.63 3.79
C GLY A 266 -2.68 2.05 4.01
N ASP A 267 -2.42 3.34 4.13
CA ASP A 267 -1.07 3.86 4.32
C ASP A 267 -0.54 3.66 5.75
N HIS A 268 -1.38 3.87 6.73
CA HIS A 268 -1.11 3.67 8.16
C HIS A 268 -2.41 3.63 8.96
N ALA A 269 -2.34 3.15 10.19
CA ALA A 269 -3.45 3.31 11.15
C ALA A 269 -3.59 4.77 11.58
N PRO A 270 -4.79 5.22 11.98
CA PRO A 270 -5.00 6.56 12.50
C PRO A 270 -4.27 6.77 13.84
N SER A 271 -3.93 8.04 14.15
CA SER A 271 -3.09 8.40 15.30
C SER A 271 -3.63 7.94 16.66
N PHE A 272 -4.96 7.79 16.80
CA PHE A 272 -5.58 7.39 18.05
C PHE A 272 -5.63 5.87 18.29
N VAL A 273 -5.12 5.05 17.36
CA VAL A 273 -5.16 3.57 17.44
C VAL A 273 -4.62 3.05 18.77
N ALA A 274 -3.51 3.60 19.27
CA ALA A 274 -2.91 3.16 20.53
C ALA A 274 -3.78 3.43 21.76
N HIS A 275 -4.67 4.43 21.69
CA HIS A 275 -5.56 4.80 22.81
C HIS A 275 -6.75 3.87 22.97
N VAL A 276 -7.15 3.19 21.89
CA VAL A 276 -8.32 2.30 21.86
C VAL A 276 -7.94 0.82 21.69
N SER A 277 -6.65 0.50 21.57
CA SER A 277 -6.16 -0.87 21.50
C SER A 277 -6.36 -1.62 22.83
N ASP A 278 -6.90 -2.83 22.76
CA ASP A 278 -7.02 -3.72 23.92
C ASP A 278 -5.74 -4.56 24.09
N PRO A 279 -5.00 -4.37 25.20
CA PRO A 279 -3.79 -5.16 25.46
C PRO A 279 -4.04 -6.67 25.60
N ALA A 280 -5.31 -7.10 25.74
CA ALA A 280 -5.66 -8.51 25.78
C ALA A 280 -5.60 -9.20 24.40
N LEU A 281 -5.73 -8.45 23.31
CA LEU A 281 -5.69 -8.98 21.94
C LEU A 281 -4.27 -9.16 21.41
N GLY A 282 -3.27 -8.52 22.03
CA GLY A 282 -1.86 -8.65 21.69
C GLY A 282 -1.00 -7.91 22.69
N GLN A 283 0.26 -8.37 22.90
CA GLN A 283 1.20 -7.74 23.81
C GLN A 283 2.56 -7.51 23.13
N GLY A 284 3.26 -6.47 23.55
CA GLY A 284 4.63 -6.20 23.07
C GLY A 284 4.69 -6.03 21.55
N SER A 285 5.56 -6.79 20.91
CA SER A 285 5.77 -6.72 19.46
C SER A 285 4.54 -7.09 18.66
N GLU A 286 3.72 -8.05 19.09
CA GLU A 286 2.51 -8.45 18.35
C GLU A 286 1.50 -7.32 18.29
N LEU A 287 1.22 -6.63 19.40
CA LEU A 287 0.32 -5.47 19.37
C LEU A 287 0.85 -4.36 18.44
N THR A 288 2.16 -4.12 18.46
CA THR A 288 2.79 -3.17 17.57
C THR A 288 2.61 -3.56 16.10
N PHE A 289 2.73 -4.83 15.75
CA PHE A 289 2.45 -5.31 14.40
C PHE A 289 0.99 -5.12 14.01
N LEU A 290 0.05 -5.44 14.90
CA LEU A 290 -1.37 -5.26 14.65
C LEU A 290 -1.71 -3.78 14.42
N GLN A 291 -1.17 -2.87 15.22
CA GLN A 291 -1.33 -1.42 15.04
C GLN A 291 -0.73 -0.88 13.74
N ARG A 292 0.22 -1.58 13.13
CA ARG A 292 0.86 -1.23 11.86
C ARG A 292 0.31 -1.99 10.66
N SER A 293 -0.60 -2.94 10.89
CA SER A 293 -1.17 -3.81 9.86
C SER A 293 -2.37 -3.14 9.20
N THR A 294 -2.22 -2.69 7.97
CA THR A 294 -3.29 -2.06 7.19
C THR A 294 -3.87 -3.03 6.16
N PRO A 295 -5.18 -3.01 5.88
CA PRO A 295 -5.78 -3.89 4.89
C PRO A 295 -5.25 -3.58 3.49
N PHE A 296 -5.08 -4.63 2.68
CA PHE A 296 -4.87 -4.48 1.24
C PHE A 296 -5.81 -5.39 0.45
N VAL A 297 -6.08 -5.02 -0.78
CA VAL A 297 -6.77 -5.82 -1.78
C VAL A 297 -6.12 -5.64 -3.15
N ILE A 298 -5.91 -6.74 -3.87
CA ILE A 298 -5.55 -6.76 -5.29
C ILE A 298 -6.72 -7.40 -6.04
N TRP A 299 -7.30 -6.66 -6.96
CA TRP A 299 -8.46 -7.08 -7.74
C TRP A 299 -8.25 -6.77 -9.23
N ALA A 300 -8.87 -7.54 -10.10
CA ALA A 300 -8.85 -7.26 -11.53
C ALA A 300 -10.24 -7.41 -12.14
N ASN A 301 -10.49 -6.67 -13.22
CA ASN A 301 -11.70 -6.79 -14.02
C ASN A 301 -11.68 -7.96 -15.03
N TYR A 302 -10.63 -8.77 -14.97
CA TYR A 302 -10.45 -10.02 -15.72
C TYR A 302 -10.02 -11.13 -14.74
N PRO A 303 -10.16 -12.42 -15.09
CA PRO A 303 -9.80 -13.50 -14.17
C PRO A 303 -8.33 -13.45 -13.74
N LEU A 304 -8.09 -13.40 -12.44
CA LEU A 304 -6.75 -13.53 -11.85
C LEU A 304 -6.44 -15.02 -11.64
N PRO A 305 -5.38 -15.56 -12.26
CA PRO A 305 -5.08 -17.01 -12.20
C PRO A 305 -4.81 -17.54 -10.80
N HIS A 306 -4.38 -16.66 -9.88
CA HIS A 306 -3.90 -17.03 -8.56
C HIS A 306 -4.65 -16.34 -7.41
N ALA A 307 -5.82 -15.71 -7.68
CA ALA A 307 -6.57 -14.99 -6.65
C ALA A 307 -6.80 -15.83 -5.38
N ASP A 308 -7.30 -17.05 -5.51
CA ASP A 308 -7.57 -17.92 -4.36
C ASP A 308 -6.32 -18.64 -3.83
N ALA A 309 -5.30 -18.84 -4.66
CA ALA A 309 -4.06 -19.53 -4.28
C ALA A 309 -3.06 -18.59 -3.55
N ALA A 310 -3.22 -17.29 -3.67
CA ALA A 310 -2.32 -16.31 -3.06
C ALA A 310 -2.60 -16.06 -1.57
N GLN A 311 -3.72 -16.55 -1.05
CA GLN A 311 -4.03 -16.45 0.38
C GLN A 311 -3.31 -17.56 1.15
N ASN A 312 -2.64 -17.17 2.25
CA ASN A 312 -2.01 -18.12 3.15
C ASN A 312 -3.01 -18.58 4.23
N PRO A 313 -3.51 -19.85 4.18
CA PRO A 313 -4.47 -20.29 5.18
C PRO A 313 -3.88 -20.47 6.59
N ALA A 314 -2.55 -20.48 6.72
CA ALA A 314 -1.88 -20.62 8.02
C ALA A 314 -1.78 -19.27 8.76
N ASP A 315 -1.81 -18.15 8.02
CA ASP A 315 -1.91 -16.81 8.59
C ASP A 315 -3.25 -16.17 8.17
N PRO A 316 -4.26 -16.11 9.05
CA PRO A 316 -5.57 -15.53 8.72
C PRO A 316 -5.50 -14.06 8.28
N LEU A 317 -4.46 -13.33 8.65
CA LEU A 317 -4.25 -11.94 8.24
C LEU A 317 -3.58 -11.85 6.87
N ASN A 318 -2.99 -12.94 6.36
CA ASN A 318 -2.22 -12.97 5.11
C ASN A 318 -1.23 -11.79 5.04
N ARG A 319 -0.39 -11.67 6.10
CA ARG A 319 0.48 -10.51 6.32
C ARG A 319 1.68 -10.51 5.39
N MET A 320 2.06 -9.32 4.93
CA MET A 320 3.35 -9.06 4.28
C MET A 320 3.82 -7.64 4.58
N ASP A 321 5.10 -7.37 4.43
CA ASP A 321 5.58 -5.98 4.45
C ASP A 321 4.99 -5.16 3.32
N MET A 322 4.82 -3.85 3.53
CA MET A 322 4.35 -2.92 2.51
C MET A 322 5.23 -2.95 1.26
N VAL A 323 6.55 -3.11 1.42
CA VAL A 323 7.52 -3.18 0.31
C VAL A 323 7.25 -4.36 -0.66
N MET A 324 6.49 -5.36 -0.22
CA MET A 324 6.15 -6.55 -1.00
C MET A 324 4.84 -6.42 -1.79
N LEU A 325 4.05 -5.37 -1.54
CA LEU A 325 2.77 -5.18 -2.22
C LEU A 325 2.96 -4.98 -3.74
N THR A 326 3.85 -4.09 -4.13
CA THR A 326 4.11 -3.79 -5.54
C THR A 326 4.64 -5.01 -6.32
N PRO A 327 5.69 -5.73 -5.88
CA PRO A 327 6.09 -6.96 -6.57
C PRO A 327 4.97 -8.02 -6.61
N THR A 328 4.15 -8.13 -5.57
CA THR A 328 2.98 -9.03 -5.58
C THR A 328 1.94 -8.60 -6.63
N LEU A 329 1.66 -7.32 -6.74
CA LEU A 329 0.77 -6.77 -7.78
C LEU A 329 1.29 -7.08 -9.19
N LEU A 330 2.58 -6.88 -9.45
CA LEU A 330 3.18 -7.14 -10.77
C LEU A 330 3.15 -8.63 -11.12
N GLU A 331 3.36 -9.50 -10.13
CA GLU A 331 3.20 -10.96 -10.30
C GLU A 331 1.76 -11.34 -10.64
N GLN A 332 0.77 -10.81 -9.89
CA GLN A 332 -0.65 -11.04 -10.16
C GLN A 332 -1.09 -10.51 -11.52
N ALA A 333 -0.48 -9.41 -11.98
CA ALA A 333 -0.68 -8.87 -13.33
C ALA A 333 -0.07 -9.75 -14.44
N GLY A 334 0.74 -10.75 -14.09
CA GLY A 334 1.44 -11.61 -15.03
C GLY A 334 2.55 -10.92 -15.80
N LEU A 335 3.13 -9.85 -15.24
CA LEU A 335 4.20 -9.10 -15.88
C LEU A 335 5.57 -9.78 -15.69
N PRO A 336 6.52 -9.54 -16.60
CA PRO A 336 7.92 -9.83 -16.31
C PRO A 336 8.33 -9.15 -15.01
N LEU A 337 9.24 -9.76 -14.25
CA LEU A 337 9.72 -9.25 -12.99
C LEU A 337 11.22 -8.96 -13.07
N SER A 338 11.65 -7.82 -12.54
CA SER A 338 13.07 -7.54 -12.34
C SER A 338 13.68 -8.53 -11.32
N ASP A 339 15.00 -8.65 -11.31
CA ASP A 339 15.70 -9.50 -10.34
C ASP A 339 15.39 -9.06 -8.90
N TYR A 340 15.27 -7.75 -8.66
CA TYR A 340 14.90 -7.20 -7.36
C TYR A 340 13.48 -7.63 -6.94
N TYR A 341 12.48 -7.53 -7.81
CA TYR A 341 11.12 -7.97 -7.51
C TYR A 341 11.03 -9.49 -7.33
N ARG A 342 11.76 -10.26 -8.13
CA ARG A 342 11.86 -11.73 -7.96
C ARG A 342 12.46 -12.07 -6.59
N TYR A 343 13.50 -11.34 -6.20
CA TYR A 343 14.13 -11.52 -4.89
C TYR A 343 13.16 -11.23 -3.74
N LEU A 344 12.44 -10.11 -3.79
CA LEU A 344 11.44 -9.76 -2.79
C LEU A 344 10.33 -10.81 -2.67
N LEU A 345 9.86 -11.38 -3.78
CA LEU A 345 8.86 -12.44 -3.76
C LEU A 345 9.42 -13.75 -3.20
N THR A 346 10.68 -14.08 -3.47
CA THR A 346 11.37 -15.22 -2.85
C THR A 346 11.50 -15.01 -1.34
N LEU A 347 11.87 -13.80 -0.92
CA LEU A 347 11.93 -13.44 0.51
C LEU A 347 10.55 -13.51 1.16
N LYS A 348 9.50 -13.02 0.50
CA LYS A 348 8.11 -13.07 1.01
C LYS A 348 7.66 -14.51 1.30
N ASP A 349 8.04 -15.46 0.46
CA ASP A 349 7.70 -16.87 0.67
C ASP A 349 8.40 -17.46 1.90
N ALA A 350 9.56 -16.95 2.29
CA ALA A 350 10.35 -17.41 3.44
C ALA A 350 10.08 -16.59 4.72
N ALA A 351 9.89 -15.28 4.58
CA ALA A 351 9.71 -14.32 5.66
C ALA A 351 8.91 -13.13 5.15
N PRO A 352 7.56 -13.18 5.18
CA PRO A 352 6.72 -12.14 4.61
C PRO A 352 6.81 -10.78 5.30
N VAL A 353 7.28 -10.71 6.55
CA VAL A 353 7.50 -9.44 7.27
C VAL A 353 8.92 -9.44 7.84
N VAL A 354 9.75 -8.52 7.38
CA VAL A 354 11.17 -8.40 7.77
C VAL A 354 11.55 -7.00 8.22
N THR A 355 10.65 -6.03 8.06
CA THR A 355 10.92 -4.63 8.37
C THR A 355 10.37 -4.22 9.73
N GLY A 356 11.09 -3.34 10.42
CA GLY A 356 10.61 -2.66 11.61
C GLY A 356 10.81 -3.37 12.95
N THR A 357 11.42 -4.55 12.99
CA THR A 357 11.79 -5.24 14.25
C THR A 357 13.08 -6.04 14.10
N GLN A 358 13.62 -6.55 15.22
CA GLN A 358 14.76 -7.47 15.20
C GLN A 358 14.37 -8.90 14.80
N ASP A 359 13.07 -9.21 14.94
CA ASP A 359 12.48 -10.50 14.59
C ASP A 359 11.73 -10.35 13.27
N TYR A 360 11.61 -11.40 12.50
CA TYR A 360 10.81 -11.43 11.30
C TYR A 360 9.65 -12.43 11.41
N THR A 361 8.61 -12.24 10.59
CA THR A 361 7.42 -13.08 10.61
C THR A 361 7.55 -14.20 9.59
N LEU A 362 7.21 -15.41 10.00
CA LEU A 362 7.15 -16.59 9.14
C LEU A 362 5.81 -16.65 8.38
N PRO A 363 5.72 -17.51 7.33
CA PRO A 363 4.48 -17.66 6.57
C PRO A 363 3.26 -18.12 7.38
N ASP A 364 3.46 -18.74 8.54
CA ASP A 364 2.38 -19.13 9.46
C ASP A 364 1.99 -18.03 10.47
N GLY A 365 2.56 -16.83 10.33
CA GLY A 365 2.33 -15.69 11.19
C GLY A 365 3.14 -15.69 12.50
N SER A 366 3.95 -16.74 12.77
CA SER A 366 4.81 -16.78 13.95
C SER A 366 6.05 -15.90 13.77
N ALA A 367 6.61 -15.43 14.90
CA ALA A 367 7.88 -14.69 14.90
C ALA A 367 9.08 -15.65 14.88
N ALA A 368 10.16 -15.23 14.22
CA ALA A 368 11.46 -15.90 14.23
C ALA A 368 12.59 -14.89 14.36
N ALA A 369 13.63 -15.24 15.10
CA ALA A 369 14.77 -14.38 15.32
C ALA A 369 15.93 -14.70 14.37
N PHE A 370 16.81 -13.73 14.14
CA PHE A 370 18.08 -13.97 13.46
C PHE A 370 18.93 -15.00 14.23
N GLY A 371 19.54 -15.92 13.48
CA GLY A 371 20.37 -17.00 14.02
C GLY A 371 19.65 -18.34 14.13
N GLU A 372 18.34 -18.40 13.95
CA GLU A 372 17.55 -19.63 13.97
C GLU A 372 17.61 -20.41 12.66
N ASP A 373 17.73 -19.71 11.53
CA ASP A 373 17.82 -20.30 10.18
C ASP A 373 18.78 -19.49 9.29
N ALA A 374 19.95 -20.05 9.04
CA ALA A 374 21.01 -19.36 8.29
C ALA A 374 20.63 -19.04 6.83
N ALA A 375 19.79 -19.87 6.18
CA ALA A 375 19.36 -19.62 4.81
C ALA A 375 18.38 -18.44 4.75
N ARG A 376 17.43 -18.38 5.67
CA ARG A 376 16.48 -17.28 5.79
C ARG A 376 17.17 -15.99 6.19
N ASP A 377 18.09 -16.04 7.17
CA ASP A 377 18.90 -14.89 7.58
C ASP A 377 19.69 -14.32 6.39
N SER A 378 20.22 -15.18 5.52
CA SER A 378 20.93 -14.77 4.32
C SER A 378 20.01 -14.04 3.34
N LEU A 379 18.76 -14.53 3.15
CA LEU A 379 17.78 -13.85 2.31
C LEU A 379 17.41 -12.46 2.86
N VAL A 380 17.21 -12.35 4.16
CA VAL A 380 16.87 -11.05 4.79
C VAL A 380 18.03 -10.06 4.65
N ARG A 381 19.27 -10.49 4.90
CA ARG A 381 20.45 -9.63 4.73
C ARG A 381 20.64 -9.20 3.28
N GLY A 382 20.47 -10.15 2.34
CA GLY A 382 20.59 -9.87 0.92
C GLY A 382 19.55 -8.84 0.43
N TYR A 383 18.35 -8.82 1.02
CA TYR A 383 17.37 -7.76 0.73
C TYR A 383 17.92 -6.38 1.10
N PHE A 384 18.47 -6.22 2.30
CA PHE A 384 19.03 -4.93 2.71
C PHE A 384 20.26 -4.52 1.88
N ASP A 385 21.08 -5.48 1.44
CA ASP A 385 22.21 -5.18 0.53
C ASP A 385 21.70 -4.69 -0.83
N LEU A 386 20.70 -5.33 -1.41
CA LEU A 386 20.07 -4.91 -2.67
C LEU A 386 19.36 -3.57 -2.51
N GLU A 387 18.65 -3.36 -1.41
CA GLU A 387 17.98 -2.10 -1.08
C GLU A 387 18.97 -0.94 -0.99
N TYR A 388 20.07 -1.12 -0.27
CA TYR A 388 21.12 -0.10 -0.12
C TYR A 388 21.68 0.35 -1.47
N ASN A 389 21.82 -0.57 -2.42
CA ASN A 389 22.27 -0.26 -3.79
C ASN A 389 21.18 0.46 -4.61
N ASN A 390 19.93 0.40 -4.21
CA ASN A 390 18.79 0.99 -4.93
C ASN A 390 18.41 2.40 -4.41
N ILE A 391 18.93 2.80 -3.26
CA ILE A 391 18.74 4.14 -2.67
C ILE A 391 19.73 5.12 -3.30
#